data_f1a2a9f33f3286a4895d0f1de24129bb
#
_entry.id   f1a2a9f33f3286a4895d0f1de24129bb
#
_cell.length_a   1.000
_cell.length_b   1.000
_cell.length_c   1.000
_cell.angle_alpha   90.00
_cell.angle_beta   90.00
_cell.angle_gamma   90.00
#
_symmetry.space_group_name_H-M   'P 1'
#
loop_
_entity.id
_entity.type
_entity.pdbx_description
1 polymer ?
#
loop_
_entity_poly.entity_id
_entity_poly.type
_entity_poly.pdbx_seq_one_letter_code
_entity_poly.pdbx_strand_id
1 'polypeptide(L)'
;MTRMRSLAVLVLLGVARVAAADDAVLFEARAGVATAGAAALSWSPDAALVWVENDESPGPLGVAGRWSYLYYSEATDQARVYSVRDGRILAAENLDMKFDAPPVADDWIDSGRALSAAEAAQGDAAKKAPRGALRAMVLARGTMDATEPDRTTWTLVYSTPGAPSTFVVVDAASAKVLRTWRG
;
A
#
# COMPACT_ATOMS: atom_id res chain seq x y z
N MET A 1 -19.13 10.88 24.55
CA MET A 1 -19.43 11.36 23.17
C MET A 1 -18.35 10.78 22.26
N THR A 2 -18.62 9.64 21.68
CA THR A 2 -17.65 8.87 20.88
C THR A 2 -17.65 9.45 19.46
N ARG A 3 -16.58 10.14 19.09
CA ARG A 3 -16.41 10.64 17.71
C ARG A 3 -16.09 9.44 16.82
N MET A 4 -17.05 9.04 16.02
CA MET A 4 -16.85 8.10 14.92
C MET A 4 -15.94 8.76 13.87
N ARG A 5 -14.67 8.35 13.81
CA ARG A 5 -13.73 8.78 12.76
C ARG A 5 -14.10 8.02 11.49
N SER A 6 -14.79 8.69 10.57
CA SER A 6 -15.04 8.15 9.23
C SER A 6 -13.72 8.20 8.45
N LEU A 7 -13.11 7.04 8.29
CA LEU A 7 -11.91 6.89 7.47
C LEU A 7 -12.37 6.85 6.00
N ALA A 8 -12.21 7.96 5.31
CA ALA A 8 -12.31 7.98 3.86
C ALA A 8 -11.05 7.32 3.29
N VAL A 9 -11.17 6.09 2.80
CA VAL A 9 -10.12 5.45 1.99
C VAL A 9 -10.04 6.23 0.68
N LEU A 10 -9.08 7.13 0.58
CA LEU A 10 -8.80 7.87 -0.64
C LEU A 10 -8.00 6.97 -1.56
N VAL A 11 -8.69 6.23 -2.44
CA VAL A 11 -8.07 5.59 -3.59
C VAL A 11 -7.72 6.70 -4.57
N LEU A 12 -6.46 7.10 -4.63
CA LEU A 12 -5.94 8.00 -5.65
C LEU A 12 -5.99 7.29 -7.00
N LEU A 13 -7.13 7.43 -7.71
CA LEU A 13 -7.29 6.97 -9.09
C LEU A 13 -6.36 7.78 -9.99
N GLY A 14 -5.14 7.28 -10.18
CA GLY A 14 -4.22 7.81 -11.18
C GLY A 14 -4.85 7.70 -12.57
N VAL A 15 -4.91 8.82 -13.28
CA VAL A 15 -5.36 8.89 -14.68
C VAL A 15 -4.44 8.01 -15.53
N ALA A 16 -4.95 6.87 -15.99
CA ALA A 16 -4.24 5.95 -16.88
C ALA A 16 -3.95 6.66 -18.22
N ARG A 17 -2.72 7.14 -18.37
CA ARG A 17 -2.16 7.36 -19.70
C ARG A 17 -1.73 6.02 -20.25
N VAL A 18 -2.37 5.58 -21.34
CA VAL A 18 -1.89 4.47 -22.15
C VAL A 18 -0.58 4.91 -22.79
N ALA A 19 0.53 4.62 -22.13
CA ALA A 19 1.85 4.64 -22.74
C ALA A 19 2.14 3.22 -23.25
N ALA A 20 2.81 3.13 -24.41
CA ALA A 20 3.28 1.86 -24.98
C ALA A 20 3.92 1.00 -23.89
N ALA A 21 3.65 -0.32 -23.94
CA ALA A 21 4.25 -1.29 -23.04
C ALA A 21 5.77 -1.32 -23.29
N ASP A 22 6.48 -0.44 -22.58
CA ASP A 22 7.87 -0.72 -22.23
C ASP A 22 7.80 -1.90 -21.23
N ASP A 23 8.61 -2.92 -21.41
CA ASP A 23 8.69 -4.07 -20.52
C ASP A 23 9.16 -3.60 -19.13
N ALA A 24 8.23 -3.05 -18.36
CA ALA A 24 8.53 -2.51 -17.03
C ALA A 24 9.03 -3.65 -16.16
N VAL A 25 10.20 -3.48 -15.57
CA VAL A 25 10.74 -4.43 -14.60
C VAL A 25 9.82 -4.45 -13.38
N LEU A 26 9.20 -5.59 -13.12
CA LEU A 26 8.34 -5.77 -11.96
C LEU A 26 9.20 -5.98 -10.71
N PHE A 27 8.86 -5.33 -9.61
CA PHE A 27 9.59 -5.41 -8.35
C PHE A 27 8.66 -5.38 -7.14
N GLU A 28 9.14 -5.92 -6.01
CA GLU A 28 8.43 -5.86 -4.74
C GLU A 28 8.56 -4.49 -4.08
N ALA A 29 7.63 -4.15 -3.22
CA ALA A 29 7.51 -2.82 -2.62
C ALA A 29 8.76 -2.35 -1.85
N ARG A 30 9.51 -3.25 -1.18
CA ARG A 30 10.73 -2.87 -0.45
C ARG A 30 11.84 -2.36 -1.35
N ALA A 31 11.91 -2.81 -2.58
CA ALA A 31 13.01 -2.46 -3.48
C ALA A 31 13.09 -0.95 -3.80
N GLY A 32 11.97 -0.24 -3.76
CA GLY A 32 11.95 1.21 -4.00
C GLY A 32 12.15 2.08 -2.75
N VAL A 33 12.12 1.50 -1.54
CA VAL A 33 12.18 2.27 -0.27
C VAL A 33 13.47 3.07 -0.14
N ALA A 34 14.61 2.49 -0.48
CA ALA A 34 15.89 3.18 -0.37
C ALA A 34 15.95 4.42 -1.28
N THR A 35 15.45 4.30 -2.52
CA THR A 35 15.40 5.41 -3.49
C THR A 35 14.45 6.52 -3.01
N ALA A 36 13.23 6.16 -2.60
CA ALA A 36 12.25 7.13 -2.11
C ALA A 36 12.69 7.77 -0.79
N GLY A 37 13.24 6.98 0.13
CA GLY A 37 13.70 7.44 1.44
C GLY A 37 14.86 8.43 1.36
N ALA A 38 15.85 8.19 0.49
CA ALA A 38 16.94 9.13 0.27
C ALA A 38 16.42 10.50 -0.23
N ALA A 39 15.45 10.50 -1.14
CA ALA A 39 14.83 11.72 -1.62
C ALA A 39 13.96 12.40 -0.54
N ALA A 40 13.24 11.62 0.27
CA ALA A 40 12.42 12.13 1.35
C ALA A 40 13.28 12.82 2.43
N LEU A 41 14.39 12.20 2.84
CA LEU A 41 15.32 12.80 3.80
C LEU A 41 16.03 14.06 3.24
N SER A 42 16.20 14.14 1.92
CA SER A 42 16.71 15.37 1.27
C SER A 42 15.65 16.47 1.22
N TRP A 43 14.36 16.12 1.18
CA TRP A 43 13.26 17.08 1.26
C TRP A 43 13.02 17.56 2.70
N SER A 44 12.96 16.64 3.68
CA SER A 44 12.89 16.97 5.11
C SER A 44 13.64 15.92 5.93
N PRO A 45 14.56 16.36 6.85
CA PRO A 45 15.39 15.41 7.61
C PRO A 45 14.62 14.51 8.57
N ASP A 46 13.39 14.89 8.94
CA ASP A 46 12.47 14.14 9.81
C ASP A 46 11.43 13.33 9.04
N ALA A 47 11.51 13.31 7.70
CA ALA A 47 10.52 12.64 6.88
C ALA A 47 10.46 11.13 7.20
N ALA A 48 9.28 10.67 7.60
CA ALA A 48 9.00 9.27 7.95
C ALA A 48 8.04 8.63 6.95
N LEU A 49 8.29 7.37 6.59
CA LEU A 49 7.41 6.60 5.71
C LEU A 49 6.08 6.31 6.43
N VAL A 50 4.96 6.69 5.84
CA VAL A 50 3.61 6.50 6.41
C VAL A 50 2.70 5.63 5.56
N TRP A 51 3.01 5.47 4.25
CA TRP A 51 2.18 4.71 3.33
C TRP A 51 2.99 4.18 2.16
N VAL A 52 2.66 2.96 1.70
CA VAL A 52 3.18 2.38 0.43
C VAL A 52 2.01 1.79 -0.33
N GLU A 53 1.93 2.04 -1.63
CA GLU A 53 0.92 1.43 -2.51
C GLU A 53 1.46 1.18 -3.91
N ASN A 54 0.86 0.23 -4.63
CA ASN A 54 1.14 0.05 -6.04
C ASN A 54 0.41 1.10 -6.88
N ASP A 55 1.09 1.76 -7.79
CA ASP A 55 0.50 2.72 -8.74
C ASP A 55 -0.09 2.04 -9.99
N GLU A 56 0.35 0.84 -10.28
CA GLU A 56 -0.10 0.01 -11.39
C GLU A 56 -0.66 -1.29 -10.86
N SER A 57 -1.53 -1.96 -11.64
CA SER A 57 -2.10 -3.24 -11.20
C SER A 57 -1.00 -4.22 -10.79
N PRO A 58 -1.08 -4.80 -9.58
CA PRO A 58 -0.07 -5.75 -9.14
C PRO A 58 -0.09 -6.99 -10.04
N GLY A 59 1.11 -7.46 -10.37
CA GLY A 59 1.32 -8.72 -11.05
C GLY A 59 1.21 -9.92 -10.11
N PRO A 60 1.39 -11.13 -10.64
CA PRO A 60 1.57 -12.32 -9.83
C PRO A 60 2.77 -12.13 -8.90
N LEU A 61 2.78 -12.81 -7.79
CA LEU A 61 3.83 -12.73 -6.76
C LEU A 61 3.91 -11.38 -5.99
N GLY A 62 2.91 -10.50 -6.11
CA GLY A 62 2.88 -9.24 -5.37
C GLY A 62 3.88 -8.18 -5.85
N VAL A 63 4.29 -8.25 -7.10
CA VAL A 63 5.17 -7.28 -7.74
C VAL A 63 4.38 -6.27 -8.56
N ALA A 64 4.90 -5.06 -8.74
CA ALA A 64 4.32 -4.05 -9.62
C ALA A 64 5.43 -3.34 -10.41
N GLY A 65 5.09 -2.73 -11.55
CA GLY A 65 6.02 -1.94 -12.33
C GLY A 65 6.31 -0.58 -11.71
N ARG A 66 5.44 -0.16 -10.77
CA ARG A 66 5.56 1.14 -10.10
C ARG A 66 4.92 1.10 -8.71
N TRP A 67 5.63 1.68 -7.74
CA TRP A 67 5.19 1.83 -6.36
C TRP A 67 5.27 3.29 -5.92
N SER A 68 4.30 3.74 -5.14
CA SER A 68 4.28 5.03 -4.45
C SER A 68 4.60 4.89 -2.97
N TYR A 69 5.42 5.82 -2.48
CA TYR A 69 5.88 5.91 -1.09
C TYR A 69 5.52 7.30 -0.56
N LEU A 70 4.62 7.36 0.40
CA LEU A 70 4.24 8.60 1.05
C LEU A 70 5.07 8.80 2.31
N TYR A 71 5.73 9.93 2.39
CA TYR A 71 6.47 10.39 3.55
C TYR A 71 5.76 11.60 4.16
N TYR A 72 5.79 11.69 5.48
CA TYR A 72 5.28 12.81 6.24
C TYR A 72 6.38 13.41 7.09
N SER A 73 6.44 14.74 7.15
CA SER A 73 7.32 15.50 8.03
C SER A 73 6.48 16.23 9.08
N GLU A 74 6.70 15.92 10.34
CA GLU A 74 6.07 16.63 11.46
C GLU A 74 6.57 18.06 11.56
N ALA A 75 7.86 18.29 11.27
CA ALA A 75 8.47 19.62 11.36
C ALA A 75 7.85 20.63 10.39
N THR A 76 7.38 20.17 9.21
CA THR A 76 6.76 21.04 8.20
C THR A 76 5.25 20.88 8.13
N ASP A 77 4.66 19.89 8.82
CA ASP A 77 3.24 19.47 8.74
C ASP A 77 2.83 19.21 7.27
N GLN A 78 3.69 18.52 6.52
CA GLN A 78 3.49 18.24 5.10
C GLN A 78 3.71 16.78 4.76
N ALA A 79 2.98 16.30 3.77
CA ALA A 79 3.17 14.98 3.16
C ALA A 79 3.72 15.12 1.74
N ARG A 80 4.59 14.17 1.34
CA ARG A 80 5.14 14.10 0.00
C ARG A 80 5.17 12.66 -0.50
N VAL A 81 4.63 12.44 -1.71
CA VAL A 81 4.64 11.14 -2.36
C VAL A 81 5.77 11.07 -3.38
N TYR A 82 6.42 9.90 -3.44
CA TYR A 82 7.44 9.55 -4.43
C TYR A 82 7.00 8.31 -5.18
N SER A 83 6.80 8.42 -6.49
CA SER A 83 6.51 7.29 -7.36
C SER A 83 7.80 6.75 -7.95
N VAL A 84 8.09 5.46 -7.72
CA VAL A 84 9.34 4.79 -8.12
C VAL A 84 9.05 3.72 -9.16
N ARG A 85 9.85 3.71 -10.25
CA ARG A 85 9.90 2.68 -11.28
C ARG A 85 11.37 2.42 -11.62
N ASP A 86 11.78 1.16 -11.78
CA ASP A 86 13.15 0.80 -12.17
C ASP A 86 14.23 1.47 -11.30
N GLY A 87 14.01 1.54 -9.98
CA GLY A 87 14.94 2.19 -9.05
C GLY A 87 15.06 3.70 -9.21
N ARG A 88 14.20 4.36 -9.99
CA ARG A 88 14.20 5.81 -10.26
C ARG A 88 12.90 6.45 -9.82
N ILE A 89 12.98 7.66 -9.31
CA ILE A 89 11.81 8.49 -9.02
C ILE A 89 11.27 9.04 -10.34
N LEU A 90 10.02 8.72 -10.66
CA LEU A 90 9.31 9.26 -11.82
C LEU A 90 8.52 10.52 -11.47
N ALA A 91 8.00 10.60 -10.26
CA ALA A 91 7.24 11.73 -9.77
C ALA A 91 7.53 11.94 -8.28
N ALA A 92 7.50 13.21 -7.86
CA ALA A 92 7.60 13.62 -6.47
C ALA A 92 6.68 14.83 -6.27
N GLU A 93 5.61 14.66 -5.49
CA GLU A 93 4.55 15.65 -5.34
C GLU A 93 4.25 15.91 -3.88
N ASN A 94 4.10 17.18 -3.50
CA ASN A 94 3.57 17.54 -2.19
C ASN A 94 2.05 17.32 -2.19
N LEU A 95 1.57 16.71 -1.13
CA LEU A 95 0.14 16.56 -0.91
C LEU A 95 -0.31 17.65 0.07
N ASP A 96 -1.29 18.45 -0.36
CA ASP A 96 -1.93 19.46 0.50
C ASP A 96 -2.99 18.76 1.39
N MET A 97 -2.50 17.87 2.25
CA MET A 97 -3.32 17.13 3.19
C MET A 97 -2.53 16.82 4.46
N LYS A 98 -3.23 16.90 5.58
CA LYS A 98 -2.69 16.40 6.85
C LYS A 98 -2.84 14.90 6.90
N PHE A 99 -1.75 14.22 7.19
CA PHE A 99 -1.72 12.78 7.32
C PHE A 99 -1.58 12.39 8.80
N ASP A 100 -2.68 11.96 9.40
CA ASP A 100 -2.75 11.57 10.82
C ASP A 100 -2.54 10.04 10.93
N ALA A 101 -1.44 9.54 10.38
CA ALA A 101 -1.06 8.14 10.52
C ALA A 101 0.38 8.03 11.06
N PRO A 102 0.61 7.12 12.02
CA PRO A 102 1.95 6.92 12.54
C PRO A 102 2.88 6.34 11.45
N PRO A 103 4.20 6.54 11.57
CA PRO A 103 5.17 5.94 10.66
C PRO A 103 5.03 4.42 10.58
N VAL A 104 5.25 3.88 9.39
CA VAL A 104 5.32 2.43 9.15
C VAL A 104 6.48 1.86 9.97
N ALA A 105 6.27 0.74 10.65
CA ALA A 105 7.34 0.05 11.38
C ALA A 105 8.40 -0.49 10.39
N ASP A 106 9.67 -0.59 10.82
CA ASP A 106 10.77 -0.97 9.91
C ASP A 106 10.79 -2.46 9.54
N ASP A 107 10.16 -3.33 10.35
CA ASP A 107 10.19 -4.79 10.26
C ASP A 107 9.10 -5.42 9.40
N TRP A 108 8.46 -4.65 8.52
CA TRP A 108 7.40 -5.18 7.66
C TRP A 108 7.90 -6.17 6.61
N ILE A 109 7.08 -7.21 6.33
CA ILE A 109 7.29 -8.18 5.24
C ILE A 109 7.02 -7.53 3.88
N ASP A 110 7.72 -7.99 2.83
CA ASP A 110 7.52 -7.45 1.48
C ASP A 110 6.16 -7.87 0.87
N SER A 111 5.78 -7.19 -0.18
CA SER A 111 4.50 -7.33 -0.88
C SER A 111 4.25 -8.76 -1.37
N GLY A 112 5.27 -9.46 -1.87
CA GLY A 112 5.14 -10.85 -2.30
C GLY A 112 4.79 -11.80 -1.17
N ARG A 113 5.39 -11.63 0.01
CA ARG A 113 5.08 -12.43 1.19
C ARG A 113 3.67 -12.13 1.73
N ALA A 114 3.25 -10.87 1.69
CA ALA A 114 1.91 -10.47 2.08
C ALA A 114 0.84 -11.10 1.17
N LEU A 115 1.08 -11.08 -0.16
CA LEU A 115 0.19 -11.75 -1.12
C LEU A 115 0.12 -13.26 -0.87
N SER A 116 1.27 -13.92 -0.71
CA SER A 116 1.33 -15.35 -0.44
C SER A 116 0.55 -15.74 0.82
N ALA A 117 0.63 -14.94 1.89
CA ALA A 117 -0.13 -15.14 3.11
C ALA A 117 -1.65 -15.00 2.88
N ALA A 118 -2.06 -13.97 2.14
CA ALA A 118 -3.46 -13.73 1.80
C ALA A 118 -4.05 -14.87 0.95
N GLU A 119 -3.29 -15.40 -0.01
CA GLU A 119 -3.71 -16.51 -0.87
C GLU A 119 -3.78 -17.84 -0.10
N ALA A 120 -2.76 -18.13 0.72
CA ALA A 120 -2.76 -19.33 1.56
C ALA A 120 -3.96 -19.37 2.52
N ALA A 121 -4.33 -18.24 3.11
CA ALA A 121 -5.48 -18.16 4.02
C ALA A 121 -6.84 -18.37 3.32
N GLN A 122 -6.90 -18.19 2.00
CA GLN A 122 -8.12 -18.47 1.23
C GLN A 122 -8.37 -19.99 1.08
N GLY A 123 -7.32 -20.82 1.01
CA GLY A 123 -7.41 -22.26 0.89
C GLY A 123 -8.40 -22.73 -0.18
N ASP A 124 -9.17 -23.80 0.12
CA ASP A 124 -10.17 -24.35 -0.81
C ASP A 124 -11.38 -23.42 -1.06
N ALA A 125 -11.60 -22.40 -0.27
CA ALA A 125 -12.61 -21.38 -0.54
C ALA A 125 -12.34 -20.61 -1.85
N ALA A 126 -11.08 -20.49 -2.27
CA ALA A 126 -10.69 -19.92 -3.56
C ALA A 126 -11.34 -20.61 -4.76
N LYS A 127 -11.48 -21.92 -4.68
CA LYS A 127 -12.09 -22.73 -5.77
C LYS A 127 -13.60 -22.51 -5.89
N LYS A 128 -14.27 -22.17 -4.76
CA LYS A 128 -15.74 -21.99 -4.71
C LYS A 128 -16.18 -20.56 -4.97
N ALA A 129 -15.39 -19.59 -4.56
CA ALA A 129 -15.67 -18.18 -4.69
C ALA A 129 -14.38 -17.38 -4.87
N PRO A 130 -13.87 -17.25 -6.11
CA PRO A 130 -12.66 -16.47 -6.37
C PRO A 130 -12.85 -15.02 -5.93
N ARG A 131 -11.80 -14.42 -5.34
CA ARG A 131 -11.84 -13.03 -4.85
C ARG A 131 -11.87 -12.00 -5.98
N GLY A 132 -11.65 -12.39 -7.22
CA GLY A 132 -11.44 -11.49 -8.35
C GLY A 132 -9.96 -11.18 -8.58
N ALA A 133 -9.69 -10.16 -9.39
CA ALA A 133 -8.34 -9.72 -9.67
C ALA A 133 -7.80 -8.83 -8.52
N LEU A 134 -6.55 -9.04 -8.13
CA LEU A 134 -5.85 -8.15 -7.22
C LEU A 134 -5.69 -6.78 -7.90
N ARG A 135 -6.10 -5.72 -7.22
CA ARG A 135 -6.10 -4.33 -7.74
C ARG A 135 -5.18 -3.42 -6.96
N ALA A 136 -5.16 -3.58 -5.65
CA ALA A 136 -4.34 -2.76 -4.81
C ALA A 136 -3.70 -3.56 -3.68
N MET A 137 -2.51 -3.16 -3.32
CA MET A 137 -1.77 -3.57 -2.14
C MET A 137 -1.30 -2.31 -1.42
N VAL A 138 -1.73 -2.14 -0.18
CA VAL A 138 -1.46 -0.95 0.61
C VAL A 138 -0.81 -1.34 1.92
N LEU A 139 0.34 -0.75 2.23
CA LEU A 139 0.99 -0.84 3.53
C LEU A 139 0.77 0.46 4.30
N ALA A 140 0.23 0.35 5.50
CA ALA A 140 0.06 1.49 6.40
C ALA A 140 0.01 1.03 7.86
N ARG A 141 0.19 1.98 8.81
CA ARG A 141 0.09 1.74 10.23
C ARG A 141 -1.18 2.39 10.78
N GLY A 142 -1.88 1.71 11.67
CA GLY A 142 -3.02 2.25 12.41
C GLY A 142 -4.30 2.53 11.60
N THR A 143 -4.36 2.14 10.33
CA THR A 143 -5.46 2.53 9.44
C THR A 143 -6.62 1.53 9.40
N MET A 144 -6.35 0.23 9.62
CA MET A 144 -7.34 -0.83 9.38
C MET A 144 -7.92 -1.47 10.63
N ASP A 145 -7.31 -1.24 11.78
CA ASP A 145 -7.80 -1.76 13.06
C ASP A 145 -7.75 -0.67 14.14
N ALA A 146 -8.92 -0.15 14.49
CA ALA A 146 -9.04 0.86 15.55
C ALA A 146 -8.69 0.32 16.95
N THR A 147 -8.65 -1.00 17.11
CA THR A 147 -8.30 -1.65 18.40
C THR A 147 -6.80 -1.82 18.56
N GLU A 148 -6.05 -1.80 17.43
CA GLU A 148 -4.60 -1.90 17.42
C GLU A 148 -3.98 -0.80 16.53
N PRO A 149 -4.01 0.47 17.00
CA PRO A 149 -3.59 1.63 16.21
C PRO A 149 -2.09 1.62 15.87
N ASP A 150 -1.29 0.82 16.56
CA ASP A 150 0.15 0.71 16.36
C ASP A 150 0.57 -0.42 15.40
N ARG A 151 -0.39 -1.14 14.85
CA ARG A 151 -0.11 -2.26 13.97
C ARG A 151 0.11 -1.81 12.53
N THR A 152 1.26 -2.17 11.94
CA THR A 152 1.50 -2.06 10.51
C THR A 152 0.87 -3.23 9.78
N THR A 153 0.08 -2.95 8.74
CA THR A 153 -0.66 -3.97 7.99
C THR A 153 -0.55 -3.76 6.49
N TRP A 154 -0.53 -4.86 5.75
CA TRP A 154 -0.85 -4.89 4.33
C TRP A 154 -2.36 -5.06 4.15
N THR A 155 -2.98 -4.22 3.32
CA THR A 155 -4.34 -4.40 2.85
C THR A 155 -4.32 -4.74 1.36
N LEU A 156 -4.82 -5.92 1.04
CA LEU A 156 -4.95 -6.39 -0.34
C LEU A 156 -6.40 -6.23 -0.79
N VAL A 157 -6.61 -5.60 -1.94
CA VAL A 157 -7.94 -5.34 -2.50
C VAL A 157 -8.13 -6.13 -3.78
N TYR A 158 -9.12 -7.00 -3.77
CA TYR A 158 -9.51 -7.81 -4.92
C TYR A 158 -10.86 -7.33 -5.45
N SER A 159 -10.97 -7.19 -6.77
CA SER A 159 -12.21 -6.73 -7.40
C SER A 159 -12.64 -7.63 -8.55
N THR A 160 -13.96 -7.81 -8.65
CA THR A 160 -14.62 -8.42 -9.78
C THR A 160 -15.64 -7.41 -10.32
N PRO A 161 -15.74 -7.16 -11.63
CA PRO A 161 -16.73 -6.26 -12.19
C PRO A 161 -18.14 -6.62 -11.73
N GLY A 162 -18.90 -5.63 -11.24
CA GLY A 162 -20.28 -5.80 -10.80
C GLY A 162 -20.47 -6.51 -9.45
N ALA A 163 -19.39 -6.76 -8.71
CA ALA A 163 -19.46 -7.37 -7.38
C ALA A 163 -18.71 -6.52 -6.33
N PRO A 164 -19.10 -6.64 -5.05
CA PRO A 164 -18.35 -6.00 -3.97
C PRO A 164 -16.90 -6.45 -3.93
N SER A 165 -15.97 -5.52 -3.64
CA SER A 165 -14.56 -5.82 -3.48
C SER A 165 -14.31 -6.70 -2.25
N THR A 166 -13.29 -7.54 -2.32
CA THR A 166 -12.80 -8.31 -1.17
C THR A 166 -11.53 -7.66 -0.65
N PHE A 167 -11.51 -7.40 0.65
CA PHE A 167 -10.37 -6.84 1.36
C PHE A 167 -9.75 -7.91 2.24
N VAL A 168 -8.43 -8.03 2.22
CA VAL A 168 -7.66 -8.94 3.07
C VAL A 168 -6.61 -8.15 3.81
N VAL A 169 -6.66 -8.14 5.13
CA VAL A 169 -5.65 -7.48 5.96
C VAL A 169 -4.68 -8.52 6.50
N VAL A 170 -3.40 -8.28 6.27
CA VAL A 170 -2.29 -9.12 6.70
C VAL A 170 -1.40 -8.32 7.65
N ASP A 171 -1.09 -8.87 8.79
CA ASP A 171 -0.10 -8.32 9.72
C ASP A 171 1.27 -8.26 9.05
N ALA A 172 1.84 -7.07 8.97
CA ALA A 172 3.05 -6.85 8.20
C ALA A 172 4.32 -7.40 8.89
N ALA A 173 4.31 -7.68 10.17
CA ALA A 173 5.44 -8.28 10.87
C ALA A 173 5.41 -9.81 10.78
N SER A 174 4.24 -10.44 10.99
CA SER A 174 4.10 -11.89 11.14
C SER A 174 3.59 -12.63 9.90
N ALA A 175 3.09 -11.94 8.89
CA ALA A 175 2.37 -12.50 7.74
C ALA A 175 1.02 -13.17 8.11
N LYS A 176 0.47 -12.91 9.29
CA LYS A 176 -0.81 -13.48 9.71
C LYS A 176 -1.96 -12.70 9.07
N VAL A 177 -2.91 -13.38 8.44
CA VAL A 177 -4.17 -12.76 8.01
C VAL A 177 -5.00 -12.43 9.24
N LEU A 178 -5.31 -11.15 9.42
CA LEU A 178 -6.05 -10.63 10.56
C LEU A 178 -7.55 -10.58 10.26
N ARG A 179 -7.91 -10.17 9.05
CA ARG A 179 -9.29 -9.94 8.68
C ARG A 179 -9.50 -10.10 7.17
N THR A 180 -10.70 -10.58 6.80
CA THR A 180 -11.20 -10.57 5.43
C THR A 180 -12.67 -10.14 5.44
N TRP A 181 -13.05 -9.21 4.55
CA TRP A 181 -14.45 -8.79 4.40
C TRP A 181 -14.75 -8.41 2.94
N ARG A 182 -16.03 -8.21 2.65
CA ARG A 182 -16.54 -7.68 1.38
C ARG A 182 -17.23 -6.35 1.61
N GLY A 183 -17.01 -5.38 0.73
CA GLY A 183 -17.60 -4.05 0.80
C GLY A 183 -17.66 -3.37 -0.56
#